data_17ea8dab8a58725a3d6286afebe8953b
#
_entry.id   17ea8dab8a58725a3d6286afebe8953b
#
_cell.length_a   1.000
_cell.length_b   1.000
_cell.length_c   1.000
_cell.angle_alpha   90.00
_cell.angle_beta   90.00
_cell.angle_gamma   90.00
#
_symmetry.space_group_name_H-M   'P 1'
#
loop_
_entity.id
_entity.type
_entity.pdbx_description
1 polymer ?
#
loop_
_entity_poly.entity_id
_entity_poly.type
_entity_poly.pdbx_seq_one_letter_code
_entity_poly.pdbx_strand_id
1 'polypeptide(L)'
;MNKGVIAGLVAAALVGGGAYYAMQGKLGGASGVQSLDYVPADTLVFAGGLEPMSWGDLAAFREGFSVGSNPAEMQTFVNDLVKSETESGEKAPDGVRLMLSLYADYLAAVMDKNFKPETLGLSDKIDSALYTVGALPVIRIKLADEAAFDAFLAKAESRFQLKAAEGKLDSFSYKRYSLIDDAKQPVYLAIGKRDGFVVFTLDAGDLIPANEGLSIAFGLTKPAQPLKASGVLDAMVKEYGFKPFSLGYLNHEALIRILTRADNPVAKVLDKVSNGETATEFAPLRTAACQSEIEGMAALWPKTVFGYTKLESSGSPIQISSLLKVVSTDAAAMEQLQKLRGFLPDLSAGHSKFSYQMGLNMDELTPVLTNLWSRATQAKFTCEPLVAAQAELKQVNPSMLGAMTGMVQGVQGFGFDLQALSLKPAAEGTEMPEIADLSFMATISSKQPQQLWSMLAMMQPELATMQLPADGQSVELPLPLPV
;
A
#
# COMPACT_ATOMS: atom_id res chain seq x y z
N MET A 1 -9.82 -6.89 21.58
CA MET A 1 -9.43 -6.91 20.16
C MET A 1 -8.62 -8.17 19.92
N ASN A 2 -8.88 -8.93 18.85
CA ASN A 2 -8.21 -10.21 18.60
C ASN A 2 -6.69 -9.95 18.34
N LYS A 3 -5.81 -10.71 19.03
CA LYS A 3 -4.34 -10.53 18.96
C LYS A 3 -3.79 -10.56 17.54
N GLY A 4 -4.38 -11.37 16.65
CA GLY A 4 -4.06 -11.39 15.23
C GLY A 4 -4.40 -10.09 14.49
N VAL A 5 -5.44 -9.37 14.91
CA VAL A 5 -5.83 -8.07 14.34
C VAL A 5 -4.82 -6.99 14.74
N ILE A 6 -4.31 -7.00 15.98
CA ILE A 6 -3.30 -6.05 16.44
C ILE A 6 -1.97 -6.29 15.71
N ALA A 7 -1.53 -7.55 15.60
CA ALA A 7 -0.33 -7.90 14.83
C ALA A 7 -0.49 -7.53 13.34
N GLY A 8 -1.66 -7.79 12.76
CA GLY A 8 -2.00 -7.41 11.40
C GLY A 8 -2.07 -5.89 11.20
N LEU A 9 -2.63 -5.13 12.14
CA LEU A 9 -2.68 -3.66 12.09
C LEU A 9 -1.29 -3.04 12.26
N VAL A 10 -0.45 -3.59 13.15
CA VAL A 10 0.93 -3.12 13.32
C VAL A 10 1.76 -3.45 12.07
N ALA A 11 1.63 -4.66 11.52
CA ALA A 11 2.26 -5.00 10.24
C ALA A 11 1.72 -4.14 9.09
N ALA A 12 0.40 -3.89 9.03
CA ALA A 12 -0.22 -3.01 8.04
C ALA A 12 0.16 -1.54 8.23
N ALA A 13 0.32 -1.06 9.48
CA ALA A 13 0.79 0.30 9.77
C ALA A 13 2.27 0.46 9.43
N LEU A 14 3.11 -0.55 9.71
CA LEU A 14 4.52 -0.56 9.30
C LEU A 14 4.65 -0.67 7.78
N VAL A 15 3.86 -1.54 7.12
CA VAL A 15 3.85 -1.69 5.67
C VAL A 15 3.14 -0.51 4.99
N GLY A 16 1.99 -0.07 5.50
CA GLY A 16 1.24 1.07 4.95
C GLY A 16 1.95 2.40 5.17
N GLY A 17 2.49 2.63 6.38
CA GLY A 17 3.31 3.81 6.69
C GLY A 17 4.63 3.81 5.92
N GLY A 18 5.28 2.66 5.79
CA GLY A 18 6.50 2.50 5.00
C GLY A 18 6.27 2.60 3.49
N ALA A 19 5.19 2.02 2.95
CA ALA A 19 4.81 2.18 1.55
C ALA A 19 4.42 3.64 1.25
N TYR A 20 3.65 4.29 2.14
CA TYR A 20 3.35 5.72 2.07
C TYR A 20 4.63 6.57 2.14
N TYR A 21 5.56 6.20 3.04
CA TYR A 21 6.86 6.86 3.18
C TYR A 21 7.74 6.68 1.92
N ALA A 22 7.83 5.48 1.38
CA ALA A 22 8.57 5.18 0.16
C ALA A 22 7.94 5.84 -1.09
N MET A 23 6.63 6.08 -1.09
CA MET A 23 5.93 6.76 -2.18
C MET A 23 6.16 8.28 -2.22
N GLN A 24 6.81 8.89 -1.23
CA GLN A 24 6.99 10.34 -1.11
C GLN A 24 8.31 10.90 -1.67
N GLY A 25 9.10 10.14 -2.43
CA GLY A 25 10.49 10.46 -2.74
C GLY A 25 10.94 11.10 -4.05
N LYS A 26 11.95 12.01 -4.09
CA LYS A 26 12.64 12.58 -5.31
C LYS A 26 14.13 12.90 -5.22
N LEU A 27 14.77 12.61 -6.33
CA LEU A 27 15.93 13.10 -7.10
C LEU A 27 17.21 13.60 -6.41
N GLY A 28 18.34 13.01 -6.84
CA GLY A 28 19.61 13.67 -7.19
C GLY A 28 20.89 13.09 -6.64
N GLY A 29 21.73 12.48 -7.50
CA GLY A 29 23.19 12.51 -7.52
C GLY A 29 23.94 11.46 -6.70
N ALA A 30 24.50 10.52 -7.40
CA ALA A 30 25.78 9.81 -7.36
C ALA A 30 26.45 9.49 -6.00
N SER A 31 25.72 8.87 -5.07
CA SER A 31 26.26 7.88 -4.14
C SER A 31 25.15 6.89 -3.86
N GLY A 32 25.35 5.61 -4.24
CA GLY A 32 24.30 4.59 -4.12
C GLY A 32 23.79 4.49 -2.68
N VAL A 33 22.50 4.10 -2.57
CA VAL A 33 21.80 3.86 -1.31
C VAL A 33 22.50 2.75 -0.54
N GLN A 34 22.91 3.06 0.70
CA GLN A 34 23.63 2.13 1.57
C GLN A 34 22.67 1.16 2.30
N SER A 35 21.40 1.56 2.48
CA SER A 35 20.38 0.71 3.14
C SER A 35 20.17 -0.61 2.38
N LEU A 36 20.35 -0.62 1.05
CA LEU A 36 20.20 -1.82 0.20
C LEU A 36 21.22 -2.94 0.48
N ASP A 37 22.34 -2.63 1.09
CA ASP A 37 23.36 -3.63 1.47
C ASP A 37 22.87 -4.57 2.59
N TYR A 38 21.76 -4.18 3.26
CA TYR A 38 21.14 -4.91 4.38
C TYR A 38 19.83 -5.60 3.98
N VAL A 39 19.32 -5.39 2.78
CA VAL A 39 18.07 -5.98 2.29
C VAL A 39 18.34 -7.35 1.69
N PRO A 40 17.72 -8.44 2.19
CA PRO A 40 17.83 -9.75 1.57
C PRO A 40 17.19 -9.80 0.17
N ALA A 41 17.78 -10.55 -0.75
CA ALA A 41 17.24 -10.71 -2.11
C ALA A 41 15.89 -11.43 -2.15
N ASP A 42 15.61 -12.27 -1.15
CA ASP A 42 14.36 -13.03 -0.98
C ASP A 42 13.28 -12.32 -0.17
N THR A 43 13.45 -11.02 0.08
CA THR A 43 12.46 -10.22 0.81
C THR A 43 11.06 -10.33 0.17
N LEU A 44 10.03 -10.48 1.01
CA LEU A 44 8.63 -10.57 0.58
C LEU A 44 8.12 -9.25 0.00
N VAL A 45 8.50 -8.16 0.69
CA VAL A 45 8.10 -6.81 0.36
C VAL A 45 9.36 -5.95 0.36
N PHE A 46 9.47 -5.11 -0.63
CA PHE A 46 10.48 -4.07 -0.68
C PHE A 46 9.84 -2.74 -1.09
N ALA A 47 10.22 -1.66 -0.42
CA ALA A 47 9.97 -0.29 -0.85
C ALA A 47 11.17 0.58 -0.47
N GLY A 48 11.67 1.34 -1.44
CA GLY A 48 12.88 2.16 -1.26
C GLY A 48 13.37 2.72 -2.58
N GLY A 49 14.67 2.93 -2.69
CA GLY A 49 15.31 3.43 -3.91
C GLY A 49 16.68 2.82 -4.15
N LEU A 50 17.16 2.92 -5.39
CA LEU A 50 18.55 2.69 -5.79
C LEU A 50 19.40 3.95 -5.55
N GLU A 51 18.76 5.12 -5.52
CA GLU A 51 19.38 6.42 -5.29
C GLU A 51 18.70 7.11 -4.11
N PRO A 52 19.47 7.83 -3.28
CA PRO A 52 18.90 8.60 -2.19
C PRO A 52 18.19 9.85 -2.75
N MET A 53 17.22 10.32 -2.03
CA MET A 53 16.37 11.43 -2.40
C MET A 53 16.63 12.67 -1.58
N SER A 54 16.40 13.86 -2.15
CA SER A 54 16.49 15.10 -1.40
C SER A 54 15.20 15.47 -0.68
N TRP A 55 15.32 16.06 0.53
CA TRP A 55 14.14 16.58 1.25
C TRP A 55 13.50 17.78 0.56
N GLY A 56 14.29 18.54 -0.23
CA GLY A 56 13.76 19.64 -1.03
C GLY A 56 12.75 19.18 -2.08
N ASP A 57 12.96 18.00 -2.63
CA ASP A 57 12.03 17.38 -3.56
C ASP A 57 10.77 16.88 -2.86
N LEU A 58 10.86 16.42 -1.60
CA LEU A 58 9.71 16.09 -0.78
C LEU A 58 8.86 17.32 -0.47
N ALA A 59 9.47 18.50 -0.32
CA ALA A 59 8.76 19.75 -0.08
C ALA A 59 7.77 20.09 -1.21
N ALA A 60 8.08 19.73 -2.45
CA ALA A 60 7.18 19.93 -3.58
C ALA A 60 5.88 19.12 -3.47
N PHE A 61 5.89 17.98 -2.78
CA PHE A 61 4.70 17.20 -2.51
C PHE A 61 3.74 17.84 -1.49
N ARG A 62 4.27 18.64 -0.57
CA ARG A 62 3.47 19.27 0.49
C ARG A 62 2.30 20.08 -0.06
N GLU A 63 2.49 20.76 -1.16
CA GLU A 63 1.47 21.62 -1.76
C GLU A 63 0.39 20.83 -2.50
N GLY A 64 0.73 19.62 -3.02
CA GLY A 64 -0.19 18.76 -3.77
C GLY A 64 -0.93 17.71 -2.92
N PHE A 65 -0.40 17.34 -1.75
CA PHE A 65 -0.92 16.25 -0.90
C PHE A 65 -1.54 16.73 0.42
N SER A 66 -1.98 17.96 0.50
CA SER A 66 -2.74 18.45 1.68
C SER A 66 -4.10 17.74 1.88
N VAL A 67 -4.51 16.91 0.94
CA VAL A 67 -5.74 16.11 1.04
C VAL A 67 -5.42 14.77 1.72
N GLY A 68 -5.75 14.64 3.00
CA GLY A 68 -5.73 13.36 3.73
C GLY A 68 -4.65 13.19 4.82
N SER A 69 -3.74 14.14 5.00
CA SER A 69 -2.75 14.10 6.07
C SER A 69 -2.61 15.50 6.69
N ASN A 70 -3.64 15.92 7.43
CA ASN A 70 -3.56 17.16 8.20
C ASN A 70 -2.72 16.91 9.47
N PRO A 71 -1.51 17.50 9.59
CA PRO A 71 -0.66 17.31 10.78
C PRO A 71 -1.36 17.72 12.08
N ALA A 72 -2.22 18.75 12.03
CA ALA A 72 -2.98 19.20 13.18
C ALA A 72 -4.00 18.14 13.63
N GLU A 73 -4.70 17.48 12.69
CA GLU A 73 -5.63 16.39 13.00
C GLU A 73 -4.91 15.21 13.62
N MET A 74 -3.76 14.84 13.08
CA MET A 74 -2.95 13.75 13.65
C MET A 74 -2.45 14.09 15.06
N GLN A 75 -2.00 15.34 15.29
CA GLN A 75 -1.62 15.81 16.63
C GLN A 75 -2.82 15.79 17.59
N THR A 76 -3.99 16.24 17.12
CA THR A 76 -5.23 16.19 17.89
C THR A 76 -5.59 14.75 18.24
N PHE A 77 -5.58 13.84 17.26
CA PHE A 77 -5.85 12.42 17.48
C PHE A 77 -4.92 11.81 18.55
N VAL A 78 -3.60 12.10 18.47
CA VAL A 78 -2.64 11.60 19.47
C VAL A 78 -2.92 12.21 20.86
N ASN A 79 -3.25 13.50 20.94
CA ASN A 79 -3.58 14.14 22.20
C ASN A 79 -4.88 13.60 22.81
N ASP A 80 -5.90 13.35 21.98
CA ASP A 80 -7.17 12.75 22.41
C ASP A 80 -6.97 11.31 22.89
N LEU A 81 -6.06 10.55 22.25
CA LEU A 81 -5.68 9.23 22.73
C LEU A 81 -5.05 9.30 24.14
N VAL A 82 -4.11 10.23 24.38
CA VAL A 82 -3.51 10.46 25.70
C VAL A 82 -4.59 10.77 26.74
N LYS A 83 -5.54 11.63 26.40
CA LYS A 83 -6.65 12.03 27.27
C LYS A 83 -7.58 10.84 27.56
N SER A 84 -8.01 10.12 26.54
CA SER A 84 -8.87 8.94 26.66
C SER A 84 -8.25 7.86 27.54
N GLU A 85 -6.95 7.57 27.37
CA GLU A 85 -6.23 6.61 28.23
C GLU A 85 -6.15 7.07 29.69
N THR A 86 -6.07 8.39 29.92
CA THR A 86 -6.05 8.95 31.28
C THR A 86 -7.43 8.84 31.94
N GLU A 87 -8.50 9.00 31.17
CA GLU A 87 -9.89 8.96 31.66
C GLU A 87 -10.39 7.52 31.83
N SER A 88 -10.11 6.63 30.89
CA SER A 88 -10.62 5.24 30.90
C SER A 88 -9.74 4.26 31.70
N GLY A 89 -8.46 4.58 31.86
CA GLY A 89 -7.45 3.67 32.41
C GLY A 89 -7.02 2.54 31.45
N GLU A 90 -7.67 2.40 30.30
CA GLU A 90 -7.27 1.43 29.26
C GLU A 90 -6.18 2.06 28.37
N LYS A 91 -5.04 1.39 28.28
CA LYS A 91 -3.89 1.88 27.53
C LYS A 91 -3.64 1.04 26.29
N ALA A 92 -3.41 1.69 25.16
CA ALA A 92 -2.85 1.02 24.01
C ALA A 92 -1.41 0.54 24.30
N PRO A 93 -0.92 -0.52 23.63
CA PRO A 93 0.44 -1.00 23.82
C PRO A 93 1.50 0.11 23.62
N ASP A 94 2.57 0.08 24.42
CA ASP A 94 3.61 1.11 24.40
C ASP A 94 4.21 1.36 23.01
N GLY A 95 4.46 0.30 22.25
CA GLY A 95 5.00 0.40 20.90
C GLY A 95 4.03 1.08 19.93
N VAL A 96 2.71 0.86 20.07
CA VAL A 96 1.69 1.53 19.25
C VAL A 96 1.65 3.02 19.57
N ARG A 97 1.62 3.38 20.86
CA ARG A 97 1.63 4.78 21.32
C ARG A 97 2.88 5.53 20.86
N LEU A 98 4.03 4.87 20.93
CA LEU A 98 5.29 5.43 20.44
C LEU A 98 5.25 5.69 18.94
N MET A 99 4.83 4.71 18.14
CA MET A 99 4.76 4.85 16.68
C MET A 99 3.81 5.96 16.25
N LEU A 100 2.64 6.07 16.89
CA LEU A 100 1.69 7.17 16.62
C LEU A 100 2.31 8.53 16.97
N SER A 101 2.99 8.64 18.10
CA SER A 101 3.67 9.88 18.52
C SER A 101 4.79 10.28 17.55
N LEU A 102 5.67 9.33 17.19
CA LEU A 102 6.74 9.56 16.22
C LEU A 102 6.18 9.98 14.86
N TYR A 103 5.13 9.31 14.39
CA TYR A 103 4.51 9.63 13.11
C TYR A 103 3.87 11.01 13.10
N ALA A 104 3.14 11.38 14.15
CA ALA A 104 2.53 12.70 14.29
C ALA A 104 3.59 13.82 14.30
N ASP A 105 4.66 13.65 15.07
CA ASP A 105 5.75 14.63 15.13
C ASP A 105 6.55 14.70 13.83
N TYR A 106 6.76 13.56 13.17
CA TYR A 106 7.38 13.50 11.85
C TYR A 106 6.56 14.24 10.80
N LEU A 107 5.23 13.97 10.72
CA LEU A 107 4.34 14.66 9.79
C LEU A 107 4.35 16.18 10.04
N ALA A 108 4.23 16.59 11.30
CA ALA A 108 4.26 18.01 11.66
C ALA A 108 5.56 18.68 11.23
N ALA A 109 6.70 18.00 11.40
CA ALA A 109 8.00 18.51 11.00
C ALA A 109 8.12 18.59 9.46
N VAL A 110 7.82 17.51 8.74
CA VAL A 110 7.96 17.45 7.29
C VAL A 110 7.00 18.41 6.58
N MET A 111 5.83 18.71 7.17
CA MET A 111 4.89 19.69 6.62
C MET A 111 5.25 21.14 6.94
N ASP A 112 6.24 21.40 7.80
CA ASP A 112 6.78 22.75 8.01
C ASP A 112 7.60 23.20 6.80
N LYS A 113 7.31 24.40 6.29
CA LYS A 113 8.06 25.00 5.15
C LYS A 113 9.54 25.20 5.44
N ASN A 114 9.89 25.33 6.71
CA ASN A 114 11.28 25.53 7.19
C ASN A 114 11.91 24.22 7.70
N PHE A 115 11.33 23.07 7.37
CA PHE A 115 11.81 21.78 7.86
C PHE A 115 13.29 21.56 7.51
N LYS A 116 14.02 21.18 8.53
CA LYS A 116 15.43 20.75 8.44
C LYS A 116 15.53 19.32 8.96
N PRO A 117 15.89 18.35 8.12
CA PRO A 117 15.94 16.93 8.51
C PRO A 117 16.89 16.67 9.70
N GLU A 118 17.94 17.48 9.85
CA GLU A 118 18.89 17.38 10.95
C GLU A 118 18.22 17.58 12.32
N THR A 119 17.09 18.30 12.39
CA THR A 119 16.33 18.49 13.64
C THR A 119 15.72 17.20 14.18
N LEU A 120 15.52 16.21 13.30
CA LEU A 120 15.11 14.86 13.65
C LEU A 120 16.27 13.85 13.62
N GLY A 121 17.51 14.33 13.47
CA GLY A 121 18.69 13.49 13.30
C GLY A 121 18.79 12.79 11.95
N LEU A 122 17.94 13.14 10.98
CA LEU A 122 17.90 12.50 9.67
C LEU A 122 18.99 13.06 8.75
N SER A 123 19.42 12.24 7.79
CA SER A 123 20.37 12.64 6.76
C SER A 123 19.77 13.74 5.87
N ASP A 124 20.64 14.56 5.25
CA ASP A 124 20.30 15.58 4.25
C ASP A 124 19.62 14.98 3.00
N LYS A 125 19.79 13.69 2.80
CA LYS A 125 19.13 12.90 1.78
C LYS A 125 18.41 11.71 2.38
N ILE A 126 17.28 11.35 1.82
CA ILE A 126 16.51 10.18 2.24
C ILE A 126 17.16 8.93 1.66
N ASP A 127 17.87 8.19 2.51
CA ASP A 127 18.31 6.83 2.28
C ASP A 127 17.57 5.93 3.25
N SER A 128 16.49 5.30 2.75
CA SER A 128 15.63 4.46 3.57
C SER A 128 15.14 3.27 2.78
N ALA A 129 14.85 2.18 3.49
CA ALA A 129 14.26 0.99 2.93
C ALA A 129 13.25 0.37 3.91
N LEU A 130 12.11 -0.04 3.38
CA LEU A 130 11.18 -0.97 4.02
C LEU A 130 11.35 -2.33 3.35
N TYR A 131 11.53 -3.36 4.13
CA TYR A 131 11.71 -4.73 3.63
C TYR A 131 11.35 -5.76 4.70
N THR A 132 11.43 -7.05 4.34
CA THR A 132 11.26 -8.12 5.31
C THR A 132 12.54 -8.96 5.43
N VAL A 133 12.81 -9.43 6.65
CA VAL A 133 13.79 -10.47 6.97
C VAL A 133 13.01 -11.68 7.48
N GLY A 134 12.75 -12.65 6.61
CA GLY A 134 11.76 -13.68 6.92
C GLY A 134 10.40 -13.05 7.26
N ALA A 135 9.90 -13.29 8.50
CA ALA A 135 8.64 -12.72 9.01
C ALA A 135 8.80 -11.32 9.61
N LEU A 136 10.02 -10.82 9.80
CA LEU A 136 10.26 -9.53 10.44
C LEU A 136 10.14 -8.39 9.43
N PRO A 137 9.22 -7.44 9.61
CA PRO A 137 9.25 -6.17 8.89
C PRO A 137 10.42 -5.33 9.41
N VAL A 138 11.12 -4.67 8.52
CA VAL A 138 12.26 -3.80 8.84
C VAL A 138 12.10 -2.46 8.14
N ILE A 139 12.19 -1.38 8.90
CA ILE A 139 12.36 -0.02 8.38
C ILE A 139 13.77 0.42 8.76
N ARG A 140 14.57 0.77 7.78
CA ARG A 140 15.93 1.27 7.95
C ARG A 140 16.04 2.68 7.41
N ILE A 141 16.53 3.63 8.20
CA ILE A 141 16.59 5.05 7.82
C ILE A 141 17.99 5.60 8.17
N LYS A 142 18.63 6.26 7.21
CA LYS A 142 19.94 6.88 7.38
C LYS A 142 19.85 8.08 8.34
N LEU A 143 20.74 8.09 9.32
CA LEU A 143 20.93 9.20 10.26
C LEU A 143 22.14 10.05 9.88
N ALA A 144 22.05 11.36 10.12
CA ALA A 144 23.18 12.28 10.15
C ALA A 144 23.65 12.51 11.58
N ASP A 145 22.72 12.55 12.53
CA ASP A 145 22.99 12.82 13.95
C ASP A 145 22.16 11.88 14.84
N GLU A 146 22.86 10.94 15.46
CA GLU A 146 22.22 9.98 16.37
C GLU A 146 21.70 10.63 17.65
N ALA A 147 22.35 11.70 18.15
CA ALA A 147 21.94 12.39 19.37
C ALA A 147 20.65 13.20 19.13
N ALA A 148 20.53 13.86 17.96
CA ALA A 148 19.30 14.54 17.57
C ALA A 148 18.14 13.56 17.39
N PHE A 149 18.40 12.37 16.81
CA PHE A 149 17.39 11.31 16.74
C PHE A 149 16.97 10.80 18.13
N ASP A 150 17.92 10.63 19.06
CA ASP A 150 17.61 10.24 20.43
C ASP A 150 16.74 11.29 21.14
N ALA A 151 16.99 12.58 20.91
CA ALA A 151 16.15 13.65 21.44
C ALA A 151 14.73 13.63 20.84
N PHE A 152 14.61 13.36 19.55
CA PHE A 152 13.33 13.18 18.88
C PHE A 152 12.56 11.98 19.45
N LEU A 153 13.21 10.84 19.63
CA LEU A 153 12.64 9.65 20.25
C LEU A 153 12.22 9.91 21.70
N ALA A 154 13.07 10.57 22.49
CA ALA A 154 12.78 10.90 23.89
C ALA A 154 11.57 11.84 24.03
N LYS A 155 11.38 12.77 23.09
CA LYS A 155 10.18 13.62 23.03
C LYS A 155 8.91 12.77 22.84
N ALA A 156 8.93 11.82 21.92
CA ALA A 156 7.82 10.90 21.68
C ALA A 156 7.54 9.98 22.88
N GLU A 157 8.60 9.46 23.54
CA GLU A 157 8.52 8.69 24.79
C GLU A 157 7.86 9.50 25.90
N SER A 158 8.25 10.76 26.07
CA SER A 158 7.77 11.62 27.17
C SER A 158 6.28 11.92 27.08
N ARG A 159 5.71 12.01 25.89
CA ARG A 159 4.27 12.29 25.65
C ARG A 159 3.36 11.26 26.33
N PHE A 160 3.72 10.00 26.28
CA PHE A 160 3.00 8.89 26.89
C PHE A 160 3.70 8.33 28.14
N GLN A 161 4.74 8.97 28.64
CA GLN A 161 5.55 8.52 29.78
C GLN A 161 6.10 7.09 29.60
N LEU A 162 6.50 6.76 28.36
CA LEU A 162 7.00 5.44 28.02
C LEU A 162 8.38 5.18 28.61
N LYS A 163 8.61 3.93 28.97
CA LYS A 163 9.93 3.45 29.43
C LYS A 163 10.34 2.27 28.55
N ALA A 164 11.38 2.48 27.75
CA ALA A 164 11.95 1.41 26.97
C ALA A 164 12.51 0.30 27.87
N ALA A 165 12.24 -0.95 27.54
CA ALA A 165 13.04 -2.05 28.02
C ALA A 165 14.29 -2.20 27.16
N GLU A 166 15.39 -2.71 27.73
CA GLU A 166 16.59 -3.02 26.98
C GLU A 166 16.49 -4.41 26.36
N GLY A 167 16.77 -4.51 25.04
CA GLY A 167 17.03 -5.75 24.34
C GLY A 167 18.52 -5.90 24.05
N LYS A 168 19.03 -7.15 23.99
CA LYS A 168 20.45 -7.41 23.72
C LYS A 168 20.63 -8.54 22.72
N LEU A 169 21.56 -8.33 21.80
CA LEU A 169 22.11 -9.33 20.89
C LEU A 169 23.62 -9.27 21.00
N ASP A 170 24.22 -10.22 21.70
CA ASP A 170 25.63 -10.18 22.07
C ASP A 170 26.02 -8.85 22.75
N SER A 171 26.90 -8.07 22.13
CA SER A 171 27.31 -6.73 22.61
C SER A 171 26.42 -5.59 22.10
N PHE A 172 25.43 -5.86 21.24
CA PHE A 172 24.54 -4.84 20.67
C PHE A 172 23.29 -4.69 21.53
N SER A 173 23.04 -3.45 22.00
CA SER A 173 21.83 -3.09 22.76
C SER A 173 20.84 -2.33 21.88
N TYR A 174 19.56 -2.56 22.10
CA TYR A 174 18.47 -1.86 21.43
C TYR A 174 17.29 -1.62 22.39
N LYS A 175 16.43 -0.65 22.07
CA LYS A 175 15.23 -0.34 22.85
C LYS A 175 14.07 -1.24 22.44
N ARG A 176 13.24 -1.66 23.42
CA ARG A 176 12.02 -2.47 23.21
C ARG A 176 10.81 -1.80 23.84
N TYR A 177 9.69 -1.81 23.10
CA TYR A 177 8.39 -1.31 23.56
C TYR A 177 7.34 -2.37 23.30
N SER A 178 6.53 -2.71 24.30
CA SER A 178 5.51 -3.77 24.17
C SER A 178 4.52 -3.45 23.05
N LEU A 179 4.26 -4.44 22.18
CA LEU A 179 3.18 -4.44 21.20
C LEU A 179 2.13 -5.47 21.56
N ILE A 180 2.56 -6.61 22.10
CA ILE A 180 1.70 -7.68 22.60
C ILE A 180 2.27 -8.06 23.96
N ASP A 181 1.52 -7.74 25.01
CA ASP A 181 1.87 -8.10 26.37
C ASP A 181 1.23 -9.45 26.72
N ASP A 182 1.76 -10.51 26.14
CA ASP A 182 1.38 -11.88 26.46
C ASP A 182 2.57 -12.56 27.15
N ALA A 183 2.35 -13.03 28.36
CA ALA A 183 3.39 -13.69 29.16
C ALA A 183 4.01 -14.92 28.45
N LYS A 184 3.29 -15.53 27.50
CA LYS A 184 3.76 -16.70 26.74
C LYS A 184 4.44 -16.33 25.43
N GLN A 185 4.02 -15.24 24.79
CA GLN A 185 4.48 -14.83 23.46
C GLN A 185 4.53 -13.30 23.36
N PRO A 186 5.42 -12.64 24.11
CA PRO A 186 5.54 -11.20 24.02
C PRO A 186 6.14 -10.78 22.68
N VAL A 187 5.60 -9.70 22.10
CA VAL A 187 6.13 -9.07 20.91
C VAL A 187 6.41 -7.60 21.18
N TYR A 188 7.58 -7.14 20.81
CA TYR A 188 8.02 -5.78 21.04
C TYR A 188 8.34 -5.08 19.71
N LEU A 189 8.05 -3.80 19.64
CA LEU A 189 8.74 -2.90 18.70
C LEU A 189 10.19 -2.76 19.16
N ALA A 190 11.12 -3.09 18.29
CA ALA A 190 12.55 -3.02 18.54
C ALA A 190 13.16 -1.87 17.73
N ILE A 191 13.88 -0.97 18.41
CA ILE A 191 14.54 0.19 17.80
C ILE A 191 16.02 0.15 18.16
N GLY A 192 16.88 0.05 17.16
CA GLY A 192 18.33 0.03 17.33
C GLY A 192 19.03 0.94 16.33
N LYS A 193 20.24 1.40 16.67
CA LYS A 193 21.07 2.24 15.80
C LYS A 193 22.39 1.55 15.50
N ARG A 194 22.75 1.48 14.22
CA ARG A 194 24.01 0.89 13.77
C ARG A 194 24.43 1.44 12.41
N ASP A 195 25.73 1.60 12.22
CA ASP A 195 26.36 2.02 10.97
C ASP A 195 25.76 3.31 10.38
N GLY A 196 25.31 4.23 11.25
CA GLY A 196 24.64 5.48 10.88
C GLY A 196 23.22 5.29 10.38
N PHE A 197 22.54 4.22 10.77
CA PHE A 197 21.13 3.99 10.54
C PHE A 197 20.38 3.80 11.84
N VAL A 198 19.12 4.25 11.88
CA VAL A 198 18.13 3.72 12.80
C VAL A 198 17.34 2.60 12.11
N VAL A 199 17.06 1.56 12.87
CA VAL A 199 16.31 0.40 12.42
C VAL A 199 15.11 0.18 13.34
N PHE A 200 13.93 0.10 12.75
CA PHE A 200 12.70 -0.32 13.41
C PHE A 200 12.36 -1.72 12.92
N THR A 201 12.11 -2.63 13.85
CA THR A 201 11.70 -4.00 13.55
C THR A 201 10.90 -4.58 14.71
N LEU A 202 10.62 -5.88 14.68
CA LEU A 202 9.95 -6.58 15.77
C LEU A 202 10.93 -7.51 16.48
N ASP A 203 10.91 -7.48 17.81
CA ASP A 203 11.49 -8.53 18.65
C ASP A 203 10.33 -9.44 19.10
N ALA A 204 10.28 -10.63 18.52
CA ALA A 204 9.21 -11.61 18.76
C ALA A 204 9.68 -12.74 19.70
N GLY A 205 10.75 -12.52 20.45
CA GLY A 205 11.26 -13.48 21.43
C GLY A 205 11.51 -14.86 20.81
N ASP A 206 10.98 -15.90 21.44
CA ASP A 206 11.17 -17.31 21.01
C ASP A 206 10.43 -17.67 19.71
N LEU A 207 9.56 -16.80 19.20
CA LEU A 207 8.87 -17.04 17.92
C LEU A 207 9.83 -17.04 16.75
N ILE A 208 10.83 -16.15 16.78
CA ILE A 208 11.85 -16.02 15.75
C ILE A 208 13.22 -16.06 16.44
N PRO A 209 14.12 -16.99 16.07
CA PRO A 209 15.45 -17.01 16.63
C PRO A 209 16.15 -15.66 16.46
N ALA A 210 16.53 -15.04 17.57
CA ALA A 210 17.03 -13.67 17.57
C ALA A 210 18.32 -13.50 16.75
N ASN A 211 19.17 -14.53 16.75
CA ASN A 211 20.42 -14.58 15.98
C ASN A 211 20.20 -14.72 14.47
N GLU A 212 19.03 -15.18 14.02
CA GLU A 212 18.73 -15.31 12.60
C GLU A 212 17.99 -14.07 12.07
N GLY A 213 16.88 -13.65 12.74
CA GLY A 213 16.04 -12.55 12.29
C GLY A 213 16.59 -11.19 12.67
N LEU A 214 16.71 -10.92 13.97
CA LEU A 214 17.14 -9.60 14.48
C LEU A 214 18.57 -9.25 14.12
N SER A 215 19.48 -10.25 14.08
CA SER A 215 20.89 -10.03 13.72
C SER A 215 21.00 -9.46 12.29
N ILE A 216 20.22 -9.99 11.34
CA ILE A 216 20.16 -9.47 9.97
C ILE A 216 19.41 -8.14 9.93
N ALA A 217 18.26 -8.03 10.62
CA ALA A 217 17.47 -6.81 10.65
C ALA A 217 18.27 -5.62 11.15
N PHE A 218 19.05 -5.75 12.23
CA PHE A 218 19.94 -4.71 12.73
C PHE A 218 21.26 -4.56 11.95
N GLY A 219 21.58 -5.50 11.05
CA GLY A 219 22.81 -5.47 10.25
C GLY A 219 24.04 -5.95 11.00
N LEU A 220 23.88 -6.72 12.09
CA LEU A 220 24.98 -7.41 12.76
C LEU A 220 25.56 -8.49 11.84
N THR A 221 24.69 -9.12 11.10
CA THR A 221 25.01 -10.05 10.01
C THR A 221 24.44 -9.51 8.72
N LYS A 222 25.23 -9.37 7.68
CA LYS A 222 24.74 -8.99 6.36
C LYS A 222 24.05 -10.20 5.69
N PRO A 223 22.99 -9.98 4.88
CA PRO A 223 22.37 -11.06 4.13
C PRO A 223 23.38 -11.68 3.17
N ALA A 224 23.35 -13.01 3.03
CA ALA A 224 24.24 -13.75 2.14
C ALA A 224 24.11 -13.31 0.67
N GLN A 225 22.90 -12.91 0.28
CA GLN A 225 22.59 -12.34 -1.04
C GLN A 225 21.83 -11.04 -0.83
N PRO A 226 22.49 -9.87 -0.90
CA PRO A 226 21.83 -8.57 -0.82
C PRO A 226 20.99 -8.30 -2.08
N LEU A 227 19.83 -7.66 -1.90
CA LEU A 227 18.94 -7.27 -3.01
C LEU A 227 19.66 -6.40 -4.05
N LYS A 228 20.55 -5.51 -3.60
CA LYS A 228 21.39 -4.68 -4.47
C LYS A 228 22.20 -5.50 -5.50
N ALA A 229 22.73 -6.64 -5.06
CA ALA A 229 23.53 -7.51 -5.93
C ALA A 229 22.70 -8.37 -6.90
N SER A 230 21.38 -8.47 -6.68
CA SER A 230 20.48 -9.29 -7.51
C SER A 230 20.18 -8.67 -8.88
N GLY A 231 20.37 -7.35 -9.05
CA GLY A 231 20.00 -6.60 -10.25
C GLY A 231 18.49 -6.45 -10.49
N VAL A 232 17.64 -6.95 -9.58
CA VAL A 232 16.18 -6.90 -9.74
C VAL A 232 15.67 -5.46 -9.81
N LEU A 233 16.19 -4.57 -8.97
CA LEU A 233 15.75 -3.18 -8.93
C LEU A 233 16.16 -2.41 -10.19
N ASP A 234 17.38 -2.64 -10.69
CA ASP A 234 17.85 -2.05 -11.96
C ASP A 234 16.99 -2.51 -13.14
N ALA A 235 16.65 -3.81 -13.16
CA ALA A 235 15.75 -4.34 -14.17
C ALA A 235 14.35 -3.69 -14.10
N MET A 236 13.81 -3.46 -12.90
CA MET A 236 12.52 -2.79 -12.70
C MET A 236 12.56 -1.33 -13.19
N VAL A 237 13.62 -0.58 -12.89
CA VAL A 237 13.81 0.79 -13.40
C VAL A 237 13.81 0.80 -14.91
N LYS A 238 14.57 -0.11 -15.52
CA LYS A 238 14.68 -0.20 -16.98
C LYS A 238 13.38 -0.63 -17.67
N GLU A 239 12.70 -1.63 -17.12
CA GLU A 239 11.51 -2.23 -17.73
C GLU A 239 10.26 -1.37 -17.56
N TYR A 240 10.07 -0.76 -16.38
CA TYR A 240 8.83 -0.04 -16.05
C TYR A 240 8.99 1.49 -16.10
N GLY A 241 10.20 1.98 -16.32
CA GLY A 241 10.48 3.43 -16.35
C GLY A 241 10.39 4.08 -14.95
N PHE A 242 10.57 3.29 -13.89
CA PHE A 242 10.55 3.82 -12.54
C PHE A 242 11.70 4.81 -12.31
N LYS A 243 11.42 5.79 -11.47
CA LYS A 243 12.47 6.67 -10.96
C LYS A 243 13.32 5.89 -9.94
N PRO A 244 14.66 5.96 -10.03
CA PRO A 244 15.55 5.12 -9.19
C PRO A 244 15.40 5.33 -7.69
N PHE A 245 14.85 6.46 -7.27
CA PHE A 245 14.68 6.81 -5.86
C PHE A 245 13.38 6.30 -5.23
N SER A 246 12.41 5.79 -6.01
CA SER A 246 11.12 5.34 -5.47
C SER A 246 10.55 4.20 -6.28
N LEU A 247 10.77 3.00 -5.81
CA LEU A 247 10.23 1.76 -6.37
C LEU A 247 10.08 0.71 -5.29
N GLY A 248 9.23 -0.26 -5.57
CA GLY A 248 9.02 -1.38 -4.67
C GLY A 248 8.30 -2.54 -5.33
N TYR A 249 8.22 -3.64 -4.61
CA TYR A 249 7.49 -4.82 -5.06
C TYR A 249 6.95 -5.64 -3.89
N LEU A 250 5.92 -6.40 -4.19
CA LEU A 250 5.40 -7.50 -3.40
C LEU A 250 5.67 -8.80 -4.17
N ASN A 251 6.37 -9.75 -3.55
CA ASN A 251 6.73 -11.04 -4.13
C ASN A 251 5.64 -12.08 -3.86
N HIS A 252 4.81 -12.36 -4.86
CA HIS A 252 3.69 -13.30 -4.72
C HIS A 252 4.17 -14.75 -4.57
N GLU A 253 5.23 -15.14 -5.28
CA GLU A 253 5.78 -16.50 -5.13
C GLU A 253 6.25 -16.78 -3.71
N ALA A 254 6.97 -15.81 -3.11
CA ALA A 254 7.41 -15.93 -1.73
C ALA A 254 6.22 -15.97 -0.76
N LEU A 255 5.18 -15.17 -1.02
CA LEU A 255 3.94 -15.17 -0.22
C LEU A 255 3.22 -16.53 -0.30
N ILE A 256 3.11 -17.11 -1.49
CA ILE A 256 2.47 -18.42 -1.69
C ILE A 256 3.27 -19.53 -1.00
N ARG A 257 4.61 -19.47 -1.02
CA ARG A 257 5.45 -20.45 -0.30
C ARG A 257 5.25 -20.44 1.21
N ILE A 258 4.75 -19.37 1.80
CA ILE A 258 4.34 -19.35 3.21
C ILE A 258 3.16 -20.30 3.45
N LEU A 259 2.22 -20.37 2.53
CA LEU A 259 1.04 -21.23 2.65
C LEU A 259 1.33 -22.68 2.31
N THR A 260 2.16 -22.90 1.28
CA THR A 260 2.39 -24.23 0.71
C THR A 260 3.55 -25.00 1.34
N ARG A 261 4.46 -24.36 2.10
CA ARG A 261 5.67 -25.00 2.62
C ARG A 261 5.76 -24.89 4.14
N ALA A 262 5.65 -26.02 4.83
CA ALA A 262 5.77 -26.09 6.29
C ALA A 262 7.17 -25.74 6.81
N ASP A 263 8.22 -25.92 6.00
CA ASP A 263 9.60 -25.57 6.33
C ASP A 263 9.93 -24.09 6.13
N ASN A 264 9.03 -23.32 5.52
CA ASN A 264 9.18 -21.86 5.34
C ASN A 264 9.30 -21.17 6.71
N PRO A 265 10.32 -20.30 6.92
CA PRO A 265 10.52 -19.61 8.20
C PRO A 265 9.31 -18.80 8.66
N VAL A 266 8.61 -18.13 7.74
CA VAL A 266 7.40 -17.33 8.07
C VAL A 266 6.25 -18.27 8.45
N ALA A 267 6.05 -19.37 7.73
CA ALA A 267 5.03 -20.37 8.07
C ALA A 267 5.24 -20.93 9.49
N LYS A 268 6.47 -21.25 9.87
CA LYS A 268 6.81 -21.71 11.23
C LYS A 268 6.45 -20.70 12.31
N VAL A 269 6.64 -19.41 12.03
CA VAL A 269 6.23 -18.32 12.95
C VAL A 269 4.71 -18.28 13.08
N LEU A 270 3.99 -18.31 11.95
CA LEU A 270 2.52 -18.31 11.95
C LEU A 270 1.96 -19.53 12.69
N ASP A 271 2.53 -20.73 12.47
CA ASP A 271 2.13 -21.96 13.14
C ASP A 271 2.35 -21.87 14.67
N LYS A 272 3.43 -21.22 15.13
CA LYS A 272 3.67 -20.97 16.55
C LYS A 272 2.68 -19.95 17.13
N VAL A 273 2.46 -18.82 16.45
CA VAL A 273 1.55 -17.73 16.91
C VAL A 273 0.12 -18.23 17.03
N SER A 274 -0.30 -19.09 16.11
CA SER A 274 -1.66 -19.68 16.11
C SER A 274 -1.81 -20.93 16.99
N ASN A 275 -0.78 -21.32 17.75
CA ASN A 275 -0.75 -22.58 18.50
C ASN A 275 -1.05 -23.82 17.63
N GLY A 276 -0.59 -23.80 16.36
CA GLY A 276 -0.76 -24.89 15.40
C GLY A 276 -2.06 -24.85 14.58
N GLU A 277 -2.93 -23.88 14.81
CA GLU A 277 -4.18 -23.74 14.01
C GLU A 277 -3.85 -23.53 12.52
N THR A 278 -2.94 -22.63 12.18
CA THR A 278 -2.52 -22.41 10.78
C THR A 278 -1.84 -23.63 10.18
N ALA A 279 -1.08 -24.40 10.97
CA ALA A 279 -0.49 -25.63 10.50
C ALA A 279 -1.56 -26.64 10.06
N THR A 280 -2.64 -26.76 10.83
CA THR A 280 -3.78 -27.63 10.53
C THR A 280 -4.59 -27.11 9.34
N GLU A 281 -4.88 -25.81 9.29
CA GLU A 281 -5.66 -25.18 8.22
C GLU A 281 -4.93 -25.29 6.87
N PHE A 282 -3.62 -25.06 6.85
CA PHE A 282 -2.84 -25.11 5.61
C PHE A 282 -2.26 -26.49 5.28
N ALA A 283 -2.45 -27.50 6.13
CA ALA A 283 -1.98 -28.86 5.85
C ALA A 283 -2.40 -29.39 4.48
N PRO A 284 -3.66 -29.21 4.01
CA PRO A 284 -4.07 -29.64 2.66
C PRO A 284 -3.29 -28.96 1.53
N LEU A 285 -2.85 -27.70 1.71
CA LEU A 285 -2.07 -26.94 0.73
C LEU A 285 -0.58 -27.36 0.72
N ARG A 286 -0.10 -28.01 1.76
CA ARG A 286 1.31 -28.39 1.96
C ARG A 286 1.66 -29.77 1.37
N THR A 287 0.74 -30.38 0.61
CA THR A 287 1.01 -31.64 -0.13
C THR A 287 1.88 -31.37 -1.36
N ALA A 288 2.63 -32.37 -1.84
CA ALA A 288 3.51 -32.22 -3.01
C ALA A 288 2.73 -31.79 -4.28
N ALA A 289 1.52 -32.31 -4.47
CA ALA A 289 0.65 -31.92 -5.58
C ALA A 289 0.27 -30.43 -5.48
N CYS A 290 -0.17 -29.97 -4.30
CA CYS A 290 -0.56 -28.57 -4.08
C CYS A 290 0.62 -27.61 -4.18
N GLN A 291 1.79 -27.98 -3.65
CA GLN A 291 3.01 -27.18 -3.83
C GLN A 291 3.31 -26.95 -5.31
N SER A 292 3.33 -28.02 -6.11
CA SER A 292 3.62 -27.94 -7.55
C SER A 292 2.61 -27.07 -8.30
N GLU A 293 1.31 -27.27 -8.05
CA GLU A 293 0.24 -26.61 -8.80
C GLU A 293 0.05 -25.14 -8.37
N ILE A 294 0.00 -24.86 -7.05
CA ILE A 294 -0.23 -23.51 -6.53
C ILE A 294 1.00 -22.61 -6.76
N GLU A 295 2.22 -23.14 -6.52
CA GLU A 295 3.45 -22.40 -6.81
C GLU A 295 3.62 -22.19 -8.32
N GLY A 296 3.20 -23.16 -9.15
CA GLY A 296 3.15 -23.00 -10.61
C GLY A 296 2.19 -21.87 -11.06
N MET A 297 1.03 -21.75 -10.42
CA MET A 297 0.13 -20.64 -10.68
C MET A 297 0.72 -19.29 -10.19
N ALA A 298 1.37 -19.28 -9.03
CA ALA A 298 2.04 -18.07 -8.52
C ALA A 298 3.15 -17.59 -9.46
N ALA A 299 3.88 -18.50 -10.10
CA ALA A 299 4.92 -18.19 -11.08
C ALA A 299 4.38 -17.50 -12.34
N LEU A 300 3.08 -17.67 -12.65
CA LEU A 300 2.41 -16.90 -13.72
C LEU A 300 2.16 -15.44 -13.33
N TRP A 301 2.14 -15.15 -12.03
CA TRP A 301 1.89 -13.83 -11.45
C TRP A 301 2.92 -13.53 -10.35
N PRO A 302 4.22 -13.46 -10.68
CA PRO A 302 5.31 -13.56 -9.70
C PRO A 302 5.35 -12.39 -8.71
N LYS A 303 4.94 -11.21 -9.13
CA LYS A 303 5.02 -10.02 -8.27
C LYS A 303 4.07 -8.91 -8.70
N THR A 304 3.76 -8.02 -7.75
CA THR A 304 3.26 -6.67 -8.03
C THR A 304 4.41 -5.70 -7.86
N VAL A 305 4.62 -4.82 -8.83
CA VAL A 305 5.62 -3.75 -8.79
C VAL A 305 4.93 -2.40 -8.71
N PHE A 306 5.56 -1.44 -8.03
CA PHE A 306 5.05 -0.08 -7.90
C PHE A 306 6.19 0.92 -7.82
N GLY A 307 5.91 2.15 -8.24
CA GLY A 307 6.90 3.23 -8.20
C GLY A 307 6.44 4.45 -9.00
N TYR A 308 7.20 5.53 -8.90
CA TYR A 308 6.99 6.71 -9.72
C TYR A 308 7.65 6.56 -11.09
N THR A 309 6.93 6.93 -12.14
CA THR A 309 7.45 6.98 -13.51
C THR A 309 7.74 8.42 -13.92
N LYS A 310 6.99 9.37 -13.41
CA LYS A 310 7.19 10.81 -13.66
C LYS A 310 7.03 11.58 -12.35
N LEU A 311 7.86 12.59 -12.20
CA LEU A 311 7.79 13.51 -11.09
C LEU A 311 8.49 14.81 -11.49
N GLU A 312 7.70 15.86 -11.75
CA GLU A 312 8.15 17.19 -12.11
C GLU A 312 7.66 18.18 -11.06
N SER A 313 8.60 18.71 -10.29
CA SER A 313 8.35 19.65 -9.18
C SER A 313 8.68 21.10 -9.52
N SER A 314 9.37 21.34 -10.64
CA SER A 314 9.85 22.68 -11.01
C SER A 314 8.81 23.55 -11.71
N GLY A 315 7.56 23.13 -11.77
CA GLY A 315 6.46 23.84 -12.39
C GLY A 315 5.20 23.87 -11.51
N SER A 316 4.28 24.79 -11.83
CA SER A 316 2.91 24.77 -11.29
C SER A 316 1.96 24.51 -12.47
N PRO A 317 1.16 23.43 -12.46
CA PRO A 317 1.02 22.42 -11.40
C PRO A 317 2.14 21.37 -11.37
N ILE A 318 2.35 20.76 -10.18
CA ILE A 318 3.23 19.61 -10.00
C ILE A 318 2.66 18.43 -10.76
N GLN A 319 3.52 17.70 -11.51
CA GLN A 319 3.11 16.53 -12.26
C GLN A 319 3.70 15.26 -11.64
N ILE A 320 2.82 14.35 -11.22
CA ILE A 320 3.19 13.06 -10.63
C ILE A 320 2.54 11.96 -11.46
N SER A 321 3.33 10.96 -11.84
CA SER A 321 2.80 9.72 -12.39
C SER A 321 3.38 8.54 -11.63
N SER A 322 2.52 7.65 -11.19
CA SER A 322 2.89 6.39 -10.56
C SER A 322 2.38 5.21 -11.37
N LEU A 323 3.07 4.10 -11.28
CA LEU A 323 2.65 2.84 -11.85
C LEU A 323 2.54 1.80 -10.73
N LEU A 324 1.39 1.15 -10.64
CA LEU A 324 1.18 -0.11 -9.93
C LEU A 324 0.86 -1.16 -10.98
N LYS A 325 1.67 -2.21 -11.06
CA LYS A 325 1.51 -3.26 -12.07
C LYS A 325 1.63 -4.64 -11.46
N VAL A 326 0.61 -5.46 -11.65
CA VAL A 326 0.72 -6.90 -11.43
C VAL A 326 1.46 -7.50 -12.62
N VAL A 327 2.65 -8.03 -12.39
CA VAL A 327 3.46 -8.68 -13.41
C VAL A 327 2.88 -10.05 -13.72
N SER A 328 2.74 -10.38 -14.99
CA SER A 328 2.29 -11.70 -15.42
C SER A 328 3.15 -12.24 -16.54
N THR A 329 3.42 -13.53 -16.49
CA THR A 329 4.03 -14.33 -17.57
C THR A 329 2.97 -15.13 -18.35
N ASP A 330 1.69 -15.09 -17.93
CA ASP A 330 0.56 -15.72 -18.64
C ASP A 330 0.11 -14.85 -19.81
N ALA A 331 0.81 -14.99 -20.94
CA ALA A 331 0.51 -14.23 -22.16
C ALA A 331 -0.96 -14.40 -22.62
N ALA A 332 -1.52 -15.61 -22.47
CA ALA A 332 -2.88 -15.89 -22.90
C ALA A 332 -3.93 -15.20 -22.01
N ALA A 333 -3.72 -15.15 -20.68
CA ALA A 333 -4.59 -14.38 -19.79
C ALA A 333 -4.44 -12.87 -20.06
N MET A 334 -3.22 -12.39 -20.27
CA MET A 334 -2.97 -10.98 -20.56
C MET A 334 -3.60 -10.53 -21.87
N GLU A 335 -3.59 -11.36 -22.91
CA GLU A 335 -4.27 -11.09 -24.17
C GLU A 335 -5.79 -10.92 -23.97
N GLN A 336 -6.41 -11.78 -23.15
CA GLN A 336 -7.83 -11.63 -22.82
C GLN A 336 -8.08 -10.34 -22.02
N LEU A 337 -7.30 -10.08 -20.97
CA LEU A 337 -7.48 -8.88 -20.15
C LEU A 337 -7.28 -7.57 -20.94
N GLN A 338 -6.40 -7.57 -21.94
CA GLN A 338 -6.21 -6.41 -22.81
C GLN A 338 -7.46 -6.02 -23.61
N LYS A 339 -8.36 -6.99 -23.91
CA LYS A 339 -9.64 -6.70 -24.59
C LYS A 339 -10.57 -5.84 -23.74
N LEU A 340 -10.38 -5.87 -22.41
CA LEU A 340 -11.14 -5.01 -21.48
C LEU A 340 -10.73 -3.53 -21.56
N ARG A 341 -9.66 -3.20 -22.28
CA ARG A 341 -9.26 -1.79 -22.44
C ARG A 341 -10.33 -1.05 -23.22
N GLY A 342 -10.95 -0.12 -22.54
CA GLY A 342 -11.88 0.81 -23.14
C GLY A 342 -11.21 2.13 -23.50
N PHE A 343 -12.03 3.12 -23.81
CA PHE A 343 -11.61 4.46 -24.18
C PHE A 343 -12.42 5.50 -23.42
N LEU A 344 -11.75 6.50 -22.90
CA LEU A 344 -12.34 7.72 -22.40
C LEU A 344 -11.54 8.90 -22.96
N PRO A 345 -12.18 9.89 -23.59
CA PRO A 345 -11.48 11.11 -24.01
C PRO A 345 -10.98 11.84 -22.78
N ASP A 346 -9.77 12.39 -22.87
CA ASP A 346 -9.25 13.30 -21.85
C ASP A 346 -10.00 14.64 -21.96
N LEU A 347 -10.93 14.84 -21.04
CA LEU A 347 -11.73 16.07 -20.93
C LEU A 347 -11.23 16.97 -19.80
N SER A 348 -10.14 16.61 -19.12
CA SER A 348 -9.56 17.43 -18.06
C SER A 348 -8.96 18.70 -18.66
N ALA A 349 -9.76 19.76 -18.68
CA ALA A 349 -9.39 21.08 -19.23
C ALA A 349 -8.44 21.88 -18.29
N GLY A 350 -7.57 21.22 -17.54
CA GLY A 350 -6.50 21.86 -16.76
C GLY A 350 -6.93 22.56 -15.48
N HIS A 351 -8.20 22.48 -15.07
CA HIS A 351 -8.74 23.15 -13.88
C HIS A 351 -9.28 22.21 -12.80
N SER A 352 -9.10 20.88 -12.98
CA SER A 352 -9.57 19.87 -12.02
C SER A 352 -8.77 19.90 -10.73
N LYS A 353 -9.46 19.88 -9.60
CA LYS A 353 -8.85 19.60 -8.29
C LYS A 353 -8.55 18.10 -8.12
N PHE A 354 -9.41 17.26 -8.69
CA PHE A 354 -9.26 15.82 -8.72
C PHE A 354 -9.94 15.26 -9.97
N SER A 355 -9.27 14.37 -10.69
CA SER A 355 -9.84 13.67 -11.84
C SER A 355 -9.55 12.17 -11.72
N TYR A 356 -10.58 11.35 -11.92
CA TYR A 356 -10.47 9.91 -12.01
C TYR A 356 -11.10 9.42 -13.31
N GLN A 357 -10.35 8.66 -14.09
CA GLN A 357 -10.81 8.17 -15.38
C GLN A 357 -10.43 6.70 -15.53
N MET A 358 -11.38 5.89 -15.99
CA MET A 358 -11.18 4.47 -16.26
C MET A 358 -11.78 4.06 -17.61
N GLY A 359 -10.93 3.61 -18.51
CA GLY A 359 -11.36 2.98 -19.78
C GLY A 359 -11.65 1.50 -19.53
N LEU A 360 -12.91 1.08 -19.69
CA LEU A 360 -13.35 -0.30 -19.57
C LEU A 360 -14.34 -0.64 -20.69
N ASN A 361 -13.95 -1.58 -21.56
CA ASN A 361 -14.80 -2.06 -22.66
C ASN A 361 -15.80 -3.10 -22.14
N MET A 362 -17.02 -2.65 -21.85
CA MET A 362 -18.06 -3.49 -21.29
C MET A 362 -18.53 -4.59 -22.25
N ASP A 363 -18.38 -4.42 -23.57
CA ASP A 363 -18.73 -5.43 -24.57
C ASP A 363 -17.85 -6.69 -24.42
N GLU A 364 -16.61 -6.52 -24.00
CA GLU A 364 -15.65 -7.61 -23.83
C GLU A 364 -15.67 -8.23 -22.41
N LEU A 365 -16.40 -7.65 -21.46
CA LEU A 365 -16.37 -8.12 -20.08
C LEU A 365 -16.86 -9.58 -19.96
N THR A 366 -18.03 -9.89 -20.50
CA THR A 366 -18.59 -11.25 -20.45
C THR A 366 -17.75 -12.26 -21.24
N PRO A 367 -17.31 -11.99 -22.49
CA PRO A 367 -16.42 -12.88 -23.23
C PRO A 367 -15.12 -13.18 -22.49
N VAL A 368 -14.47 -12.16 -21.93
CA VAL A 368 -13.21 -12.33 -21.20
C VAL A 368 -13.41 -13.15 -19.94
N LEU A 369 -14.41 -12.83 -19.12
CA LEU A 369 -14.69 -13.58 -17.90
C LEU A 369 -15.07 -15.03 -18.20
N THR A 370 -15.85 -15.29 -19.27
CA THR A 370 -16.21 -16.64 -19.73
C THR A 370 -14.96 -17.42 -20.17
N ASN A 371 -14.03 -16.78 -20.87
CA ASN A 371 -12.78 -17.42 -21.29
C ASN A 371 -11.91 -17.78 -20.08
N LEU A 372 -11.70 -16.85 -19.15
CA LEU A 372 -10.92 -17.10 -17.93
C LEU A 372 -11.57 -18.17 -17.05
N TRP A 373 -12.91 -18.15 -16.92
CA TRP A 373 -13.68 -19.18 -16.22
C TRP A 373 -13.50 -20.56 -16.88
N SER A 374 -13.59 -20.62 -18.21
CA SER A 374 -13.39 -21.87 -18.95
C SER A 374 -11.99 -22.43 -18.75
N ARG A 375 -10.95 -21.60 -18.77
CA ARG A 375 -9.57 -22.01 -18.49
C ARG A 375 -9.44 -22.59 -17.08
N ALA A 376 -10.01 -21.92 -16.07
CA ALA A 376 -9.97 -22.40 -14.69
C ALA A 376 -10.74 -23.70 -14.49
N THR A 377 -11.92 -23.84 -15.10
CA THR A 377 -12.80 -25.02 -14.94
C THR A 377 -12.36 -26.24 -15.77
N GLN A 378 -11.55 -26.04 -16.82
CA GLN A 378 -10.99 -27.12 -17.63
C GLN A 378 -9.57 -27.53 -17.24
N ALA A 379 -8.91 -26.77 -16.36
CA ALA A 379 -7.62 -27.12 -15.83
C ALA A 379 -7.67 -28.50 -15.13
N LYS A 380 -6.58 -29.25 -15.22
CA LYS A 380 -6.46 -30.54 -14.56
C LYS A 380 -5.68 -30.37 -13.26
N PHE A 381 -6.39 -30.37 -12.15
CA PHE A 381 -5.79 -30.31 -10.82
C PHE A 381 -5.77 -31.67 -10.13
N THR A 382 -4.73 -31.92 -9.36
CA THR A 382 -4.57 -33.07 -8.46
C THR A 382 -4.50 -32.62 -6.99
N CYS A 383 -4.27 -31.35 -6.74
CA CYS A 383 -4.37 -30.71 -5.43
C CYS A 383 -5.84 -30.69 -4.98
N GLU A 384 -6.17 -31.41 -3.91
CA GLU A 384 -7.56 -31.59 -3.46
C GLU A 384 -8.29 -30.25 -3.21
N PRO A 385 -7.72 -29.24 -2.50
CA PRO A 385 -8.35 -27.94 -2.38
C PRO A 385 -8.63 -27.24 -3.70
N LEU A 386 -7.77 -27.37 -4.71
CA LEU A 386 -8.01 -26.79 -6.04
C LEU A 386 -9.12 -27.55 -6.79
N VAL A 387 -9.19 -28.86 -6.65
CA VAL A 387 -10.28 -29.67 -7.22
C VAL A 387 -11.62 -29.26 -6.59
N ALA A 388 -11.66 -29.08 -5.27
CA ALA A 388 -12.86 -28.62 -4.57
C ALA A 388 -13.29 -27.21 -5.04
N ALA A 389 -12.36 -26.24 -5.06
CA ALA A 389 -12.61 -24.90 -5.54
C ALA A 389 -13.06 -24.88 -7.01
N GLN A 390 -12.48 -25.74 -7.85
CA GLN A 390 -12.91 -25.90 -9.25
C GLN A 390 -14.33 -26.44 -9.36
N ALA A 391 -14.72 -27.39 -8.49
CA ALA A 391 -16.09 -27.92 -8.47
C ALA A 391 -17.12 -26.85 -8.09
N GLU A 392 -16.81 -25.98 -7.14
CA GLU A 392 -17.64 -24.82 -6.79
C GLU A 392 -17.69 -23.81 -7.94
N LEU A 393 -16.55 -23.50 -8.56
CA LEU A 393 -16.50 -22.58 -9.70
C LEU A 393 -17.34 -23.07 -10.89
N LYS A 394 -17.44 -24.38 -11.11
CA LYS A 394 -18.32 -24.96 -12.16
C LYS A 394 -19.80 -24.73 -11.92
N GLN A 395 -20.21 -24.45 -10.69
CA GLN A 395 -21.62 -24.11 -10.38
C GLN A 395 -21.96 -22.66 -10.73
N VAL A 396 -20.95 -21.80 -10.86
CA VAL A 396 -21.11 -20.40 -11.26
C VAL A 396 -21.31 -20.35 -12.78
N ASN A 397 -22.44 -19.79 -13.23
CA ASN A 397 -22.68 -19.59 -14.66
C ASN A 397 -22.27 -18.16 -15.08
N PRO A 398 -21.15 -17.98 -15.78
CA PRO A 398 -20.72 -16.65 -16.19
C PRO A 398 -21.67 -15.97 -17.19
N SER A 399 -22.54 -16.71 -17.87
CA SER A 399 -23.55 -16.11 -18.78
C SER A 399 -24.61 -15.29 -18.03
N MET A 400 -24.81 -15.50 -16.73
CA MET A 400 -25.67 -14.62 -15.92
C MET A 400 -25.13 -13.18 -15.85
N LEU A 401 -23.82 -13.00 -15.96
CA LEU A 401 -23.21 -11.67 -16.06
C LEU A 401 -23.59 -10.98 -17.39
N GLY A 402 -23.84 -11.76 -18.45
CA GLY A 402 -24.28 -11.24 -19.74
C GLY A 402 -25.62 -10.50 -19.68
N ALA A 403 -26.53 -10.94 -18.81
CA ALA A 403 -27.81 -10.25 -18.60
C ALA A 403 -27.59 -8.87 -17.91
N MET A 404 -26.66 -8.80 -16.97
CA MET A 404 -26.32 -7.54 -16.28
C MET A 404 -25.52 -6.59 -17.17
N THR A 405 -24.56 -7.11 -17.93
CA THR A 405 -23.72 -6.30 -18.83
C THR A 405 -24.47 -5.84 -20.08
N GLY A 406 -25.57 -6.51 -20.45
CA GLY A 406 -26.46 -6.07 -21.55
C GLY A 406 -27.00 -4.65 -21.36
N MET A 407 -27.22 -4.22 -20.11
CA MET A 407 -27.68 -2.87 -19.80
C MET A 407 -26.61 -1.78 -20.04
N VAL A 408 -25.35 -2.15 -20.01
CA VAL A 408 -24.20 -1.23 -20.19
C VAL A 408 -23.41 -1.52 -21.47
N GLN A 409 -24.07 -2.20 -22.42
CA GLN A 409 -23.45 -2.51 -23.71
C GLN A 409 -23.04 -1.23 -24.44
N GLY A 410 -21.90 -1.29 -25.09
CA GLY A 410 -21.32 -0.14 -25.79
C GLY A 410 -20.53 0.83 -24.88
N VAL A 411 -20.63 0.73 -23.56
CA VAL A 411 -19.84 1.57 -22.65
C VAL A 411 -18.36 1.22 -22.78
N GLN A 412 -17.53 2.27 -22.94
CA GLN A 412 -16.09 2.15 -23.14
C GLN A 412 -15.28 2.74 -21.99
N GLY A 413 -15.92 3.47 -21.09
CA GLY A 413 -15.25 4.07 -19.95
C GLY A 413 -16.14 5.05 -19.20
N PHE A 414 -15.66 5.42 -18.02
CA PHE A 414 -16.29 6.44 -17.19
C PHE A 414 -15.22 7.29 -16.51
N GLY A 415 -15.56 8.53 -16.24
CA GLY A 415 -14.71 9.49 -15.57
C GLY A 415 -15.49 10.36 -14.60
N PHE A 416 -14.78 10.85 -13.62
CA PHE A 416 -15.26 11.85 -12.68
C PHE A 416 -14.19 12.92 -12.52
N ASP A 417 -14.62 14.16 -12.57
CA ASP A 417 -13.75 15.32 -12.53
C ASP A 417 -14.32 16.34 -11.54
N LEU A 418 -13.64 16.53 -10.41
CA LEU A 418 -13.99 17.50 -9.38
C LEU A 418 -13.30 18.83 -9.70
N GLN A 419 -14.08 19.85 -10.04
CA GLN A 419 -13.58 21.17 -10.44
C GLN A 419 -13.55 22.14 -9.28
N ALA A 420 -14.59 22.14 -8.43
CA ALA A 420 -14.65 22.94 -7.22
C ALA A 420 -15.23 22.14 -6.06
N LEU A 421 -14.67 22.35 -4.89
CA LEU A 421 -15.21 21.90 -3.61
C LEU A 421 -14.79 22.92 -2.56
N SER A 422 -15.76 23.53 -1.90
CA SER A 422 -15.55 24.33 -0.71
C SER A 422 -16.47 23.87 0.41
N LEU A 423 -15.92 23.80 1.60
CA LEU A 423 -16.62 23.35 2.80
C LEU A 423 -16.72 24.52 3.78
N LYS A 424 -17.88 24.71 4.38
CA LYS A 424 -18.04 25.57 5.56
C LYS A 424 -17.77 24.74 6.82
N PRO A 425 -17.28 25.36 7.90
CA PRO A 425 -17.19 24.69 9.18
C PRO A 425 -18.54 24.06 9.56
N ALA A 426 -18.50 22.90 10.21
CA ALA A 426 -19.70 22.27 10.73
C ALA A 426 -20.48 23.25 11.63
N ALA A 427 -21.80 23.30 11.47
CA ALA A 427 -22.64 24.07 12.37
C ALA A 427 -22.56 23.45 13.80
N GLU A 428 -22.75 24.29 14.84
CA GLU A 428 -22.76 23.81 16.22
C GLU A 428 -23.77 22.64 16.38
N GLY A 429 -23.25 21.46 16.75
CA GLY A 429 -24.04 20.24 16.94
C GLY A 429 -24.09 19.29 15.75
N THR A 430 -23.39 19.55 14.64
CA THR A 430 -23.24 18.64 13.51
C THR A 430 -21.79 18.18 13.37
N GLU A 431 -21.57 16.88 13.12
CA GLU A 431 -20.22 16.32 12.96
C GLU A 431 -19.64 16.54 11.55
N MET A 432 -20.46 16.89 10.55
CA MET A 432 -20.01 17.02 9.16
C MET A 432 -20.05 18.48 8.70
N PRO A 433 -18.98 18.93 7.98
CA PRO A 433 -18.97 20.26 7.37
C PRO A 433 -20.05 20.37 6.29
N GLU A 434 -20.65 21.55 6.16
CA GLU A 434 -21.60 21.86 5.10
C GLU A 434 -20.87 22.11 3.76
N ILE A 435 -21.35 21.53 2.68
CA ILE A 435 -20.82 21.79 1.34
C ILE A 435 -21.29 23.20 0.93
N ALA A 436 -20.34 24.12 0.75
CA ALA A 436 -20.61 25.47 0.35
C ALA A 436 -20.63 25.65 -1.17
N ASP A 437 -19.78 24.93 -1.88
CA ASP A 437 -19.68 24.92 -3.33
C ASP A 437 -19.19 23.56 -3.80
N LEU A 438 -19.87 22.99 -4.82
CA LEU A 438 -19.52 21.72 -5.44
C LEU A 438 -19.72 21.83 -6.95
N SER A 439 -18.62 21.68 -7.70
CA SER A 439 -18.66 21.57 -9.15
C SER A 439 -17.93 20.32 -9.58
N PHE A 440 -18.63 19.44 -10.30
CA PHE A 440 -18.04 18.23 -10.83
C PHE A 440 -18.60 17.90 -12.21
N MET A 441 -17.83 17.10 -12.95
CA MET A 441 -18.24 16.53 -14.23
C MET A 441 -18.11 15.01 -14.16
N ALA A 442 -19.19 14.31 -14.51
CA ALA A 442 -19.18 12.86 -14.75
C ALA A 442 -19.22 12.61 -16.25
N THR A 443 -18.36 11.72 -16.72
CA THR A 443 -18.24 11.37 -18.15
C THR A 443 -18.45 9.89 -18.35
N ILE A 444 -19.27 9.51 -19.31
CA ILE A 444 -19.40 8.13 -19.77
C ILE A 444 -19.10 8.09 -21.27
N SER A 445 -18.09 7.31 -21.66
CA SER A 445 -17.78 7.05 -23.06
C SER A 445 -18.57 5.84 -23.54
N SER A 446 -19.30 5.97 -24.64
CA SER A 446 -20.08 4.87 -25.21
C SER A 446 -20.03 4.86 -26.74
N LYS A 447 -19.96 3.66 -27.32
CA LYS A 447 -20.17 3.46 -28.77
C LYS A 447 -21.61 3.74 -29.22
N GLN A 448 -22.55 3.68 -28.28
CA GLN A 448 -24.00 3.82 -28.52
C GLN A 448 -24.62 4.81 -27.52
N PRO A 449 -24.25 6.08 -27.55
CA PRO A 449 -24.68 7.07 -26.55
C PRO A 449 -26.20 7.25 -26.50
N GLN A 450 -26.89 7.13 -27.64
CA GLN A 450 -28.36 7.23 -27.70
C GLN A 450 -29.06 6.07 -26.96
N GLN A 451 -28.53 4.86 -27.05
CA GLN A 451 -29.08 3.70 -26.33
C GLN A 451 -28.88 3.88 -24.81
N LEU A 452 -27.70 4.34 -24.39
CA LEU A 452 -27.42 4.64 -22.98
C LEU A 452 -28.35 5.73 -22.46
N TRP A 453 -28.55 6.79 -23.26
CA TRP A 453 -29.47 7.87 -22.93
C TRP A 453 -30.92 7.39 -22.77
N SER A 454 -31.40 6.57 -23.69
CA SER A 454 -32.75 5.98 -23.62
C SER A 454 -32.94 5.13 -22.36
N MET A 455 -31.91 4.42 -21.93
CA MET A 455 -31.94 3.64 -20.69
C MET A 455 -31.98 4.55 -19.45
N LEU A 456 -31.18 5.60 -19.41
CA LEU A 456 -31.23 6.60 -18.33
C LEU A 456 -32.60 7.29 -18.26
N ALA A 457 -33.20 7.59 -19.42
CA ALA A 457 -34.54 8.15 -19.51
C ALA A 457 -35.65 7.19 -19.00
N MET A 458 -35.46 5.88 -19.08
CA MET A 458 -36.37 4.94 -18.43
C MET A 458 -36.27 4.97 -16.90
N MET A 459 -35.12 5.26 -16.36
CA MET A 459 -34.91 5.37 -14.92
C MET A 459 -35.32 6.77 -14.39
N GLN A 460 -35.17 7.78 -15.21
CA GLN A 460 -35.50 9.19 -14.93
C GLN A 460 -36.39 9.75 -16.05
N PRO A 461 -37.73 9.68 -15.90
CA PRO A 461 -38.67 10.05 -16.97
C PRO A 461 -38.52 11.48 -17.49
N GLU A 462 -38.00 12.39 -16.67
CA GLU A 462 -37.74 13.79 -17.08
C GLU A 462 -36.71 13.87 -18.22
N LEU A 463 -35.79 12.90 -18.31
CA LEU A 463 -34.79 12.83 -19.39
C LEU A 463 -35.40 12.32 -20.71
N ALA A 464 -36.60 11.68 -20.69
CA ALA A 464 -37.22 11.13 -21.89
C ALA A 464 -37.64 12.19 -22.90
N THR A 465 -37.86 13.43 -22.43
CA THR A 465 -38.26 14.54 -23.31
C THR A 465 -37.05 15.26 -23.93
N MET A 466 -35.82 14.89 -23.52
CA MET A 466 -34.61 15.53 -23.99
C MET A 466 -33.91 14.68 -25.05
N GLN A 467 -33.30 15.34 -26.03
CA GLN A 467 -32.48 14.68 -27.04
C GLN A 467 -31.01 15.10 -26.81
N LEU A 468 -30.11 14.12 -26.89
CA LEU A 468 -28.67 14.40 -26.87
C LEU A 468 -28.30 15.22 -28.12
N PRO A 469 -27.66 16.38 -27.97
CA PRO A 469 -27.20 17.16 -29.10
C PRO A 469 -26.16 16.39 -29.91
N ALA A 470 -26.35 16.33 -31.24
CA ALA A 470 -25.42 15.64 -32.13
C ALA A 470 -24.09 16.40 -32.33
N ASP A 471 -24.08 17.69 -32.02
CA ASP A 471 -22.95 18.60 -32.21
C ASP A 471 -22.09 18.80 -30.94
N GLY A 472 -22.40 18.09 -29.87
CA GLY A 472 -21.66 18.17 -28.60
C GLY A 472 -21.95 19.43 -27.78
N GLN A 473 -23.03 20.17 -28.09
CA GLN A 473 -23.46 21.31 -27.27
C GLN A 473 -23.97 20.84 -25.90
N SER A 474 -23.75 21.70 -24.90
CA SER A 474 -24.24 21.46 -23.53
C SER A 474 -25.73 21.70 -23.46
N VAL A 475 -26.44 20.83 -22.73
CA VAL A 475 -27.87 21.01 -22.41
C VAL A 475 -28.01 20.99 -20.90
N GLU A 476 -28.79 21.93 -20.38
CA GLU A 476 -29.12 21.98 -18.95
C GLU A 476 -30.08 20.82 -18.61
N LEU A 477 -29.73 20.03 -17.60
CA LEU A 477 -30.57 18.94 -17.12
C LEU A 477 -31.52 19.46 -16.05
N PRO A 478 -32.83 19.22 -16.15
CA PRO A 478 -33.83 19.67 -15.17
C PRO A 478 -33.88 18.73 -13.94
N LEU A 479 -32.74 18.23 -13.52
CA LEU A 479 -32.65 17.32 -12.36
C LEU A 479 -32.39 18.14 -11.09
N PRO A 480 -33.27 18.08 -10.09
CA PRO A 480 -32.94 18.59 -8.77
C PRO A 480 -31.85 17.67 -8.21
N LEU A 481 -30.60 18.16 -8.18
CA LEU A 481 -29.56 17.47 -7.43
C LEU A 481 -29.96 17.51 -5.94
N PRO A 482 -29.99 16.37 -5.25
CA PRO A 482 -30.14 16.39 -3.80
C PRO A 482 -28.92 17.12 -3.23
N VAL A 483 -29.14 18.32 -2.74
CA VAL A 483 -28.14 19.15 -2.04
C VAL A 483 -28.03 18.67 -0.61
#